data_b239697e107cdfc26524250334561bff
#
_entry.id   b239697e107cdfc26524250334561bff
#
_cell.length_a   1.000
_cell.length_b   1.000
_cell.length_c   1.000
_cell.angle_alpha   90.00
_cell.angle_beta   90.00
_cell.angle_gamma   90.00
#
_symmetry.space_group_name_H-M   'P 1'
#
loop_
_entity.id
_entity.type
_entity.pdbx_description
1 polymer ?
#
loop_
_entity_poly.entity_id
_entity_poly.type
_entity_poly.pdbx_seq_one_letter_code
_entity_poly.pdbx_strand_id
1 'polypeptide(L)'
;STGNMKTILMELPSGIKKEWKYKESFRPVNGTPYSVSVTNVPKDTVNHVPSFNRLVVRHLKIGTAFQIDSIGYYTLYNEGRSIIFVRRQAKGNALCYGPLTGPYQTIYQSAVKKEPVSFSLDTKLMTGEFSIKDSLWYNFSLKKNTCDLVFDRKEVILPAGMELARATLSHSQKFLTMELRPYQEKVNKDKKEEEVKPDKSFELELWKWDDEISQSRQSYGSGGGRRKMPKYVYHVDTKKCVLVAPPHMDQMYQPDCDEYSHVIIADETPYRAFTD
;
A
#
# COMPACT_ATOMS: atom_id res chain seq x y z
N SER A 1 4.50 33.90 -11.79
CA SER A 1 3.46 34.45 -10.88
C SER A 1 2.89 33.31 -10.04
N THR A 2 3.26 33.27 -8.78
CA THR A 2 2.66 32.35 -7.80
C THR A 2 1.26 32.87 -7.48
N GLY A 3 0.26 32.43 -8.26
CA GLY A 3 -1.11 32.76 -7.98
C GLY A 3 -1.52 32.22 -6.60
N ASN A 4 -2.00 33.11 -5.75
CA ASN A 4 -2.60 32.75 -4.47
C ASN A 4 -3.86 31.93 -4.73
N MET A 5 -3.75 30.60 -4.68
CA MET A 5 -4.93 29.74 -4.71
C MET A 5 -5.76 30.00 -3.45
N LYS A 6 -7.03 30.32 -3.65
CA LYS A 6 -8.03 30.44 -2.58
C LYS A 6 -8.99 29.28 -2.69
N THR A 7 -9.35 28.68 -1.57
CA THR A 7 -10.45 27.71 -1.50
C THR A 7 -11.72 28.45 -1.10
N ILE A 8 -12.77 28.33 -1.89
CA ILE A 8 -14.06 28.97 -1.64
C ILE A 8 -15.10 27.87 -1.41
N LEU A 9 -15.75 27.90 -0.27
CA LEU A 9 -16.95 27.10 0.00
C LEU A 9 -18.17 27.97 -0.28
N MET A 10 -19.05 27.51 -1.16
CA MET A 10 -20.32 28.16 -1.43
C MET A 10 -21.46 27.30 -0.89
N GLU A 11 -22.31 27.85 -0.06
CA GLU A 11 -23.50 27.18 0.41
C GLU A 11 -24.62 27.34 -0.64
N LEU A 12 -25.23 26.25 -1.04
CA LEU A 12 -26.36 26.25 -1.95
C LEU A 12 -27.64 25.97 -1.15
N PRO A 13 -28.75 26.67 -1.41
CA PRO A 13 -29.00 27.74 -2.42
C PRO A 13 -28.67 29.15 -1.96
N SER A 14 -28.27 29.40 -0.71
CA SER A 14 -28.08 30.74 -0.15
C SER A 14 -27.00 31.59 -0.84
N GLY A 15 -26.07 30.95 -1.56
CA GLY A 15 -24.96 31.62 -2.21
C GLY A 15 -23.90 32.19 -1.26
N ILE A 16 -24.02 31.96 0.04
CA ILE A 16 -23.06 32.45 1.04
C ILE A 16 -21.71 31.84 0.77
N LYS A 17 -20.69 32.68 0.59
CA LYS A 17 -19.31 32.26 0.33
C LYS A 17 -18.47 32.42 1.58
N LYS A 18 -17.68 31.35 1.91
CA LYS A 18 -16.59 31.40 2.88
C LYS A 18 -15.28 31.17 2.16
N GLU A 19 -14.33 32.10 2.32
CA GLU A 19 -13.01 31.99 1.70
C GLU A 19 -11.95 31.58 2.74
N TRP A 20 -11.07 30.66 2.32
CA TRP A 20 -9.87 30.29 3.09
C TRP A 20 -8.61 30.61 2.27
N LYS A 21 -7.66 31.27 2.90
CA LYS A 21 -6.43 31.74 2.25
C LYS A 21 -5.36 30.66 2.03
N TYR A 22 -5.66 29.39 2.26
CA TYR A 22 -4.64 28.33 2.25
C TYR A 22 -4.76 27.40 1.05
N LYS A 23 -3.61 26.90 0.56
CA LYS A 23 -3.46 25.84 -0.46
C LYS A 23 -3.90 24.47 0.06
N GLU A 24 -4.96 24.38 0.84
CA GLU A 24 -5.42 23.11 1.37
C GLU A 24 -6.30 22.40 0.34
N SER A 25 -5.96 21.15 0.02
CA SER A 25 -6.86 20.30 -0.74
C SER A 25 -8.06 19.94 0.13
N PHE A 26 -9.13 20.62 -0.09
CA PHE A 26 -10.37 20.47 0.67
C PHE A 26 -11.18 19.32 0.09
N ARG A 27 -11.40 18.26 0.86
CA ARG A 27 -12.23 17.13 0.44
C ARG A 27 -13.46 17.06 1.33
N PRO A 28 -14.66 17.37 0.81
CA PRO A 28 -15.89 17.13 1.55
C PRO A 28 -16.05 15.63 1.79
N VAL A 29 -16.56 15.28 2.96
CA VAL A 29 -16.84 13.89 3.32
C VAL A 29 -18.33 13.64 3.09
N ASN A 30 -18.64 12.85 2.07
CA ASN A 30 -20.01 12.57 1.66
C ASN A 30 -20.88 12.08 2.83
N GLY A 31 -22.09 12.55 2.91
CA GLY A 31 -23.05 12.17 3.98
C GLY A 31 -22.75 12.77 5.35
N THR A 32 -21.76 13.66 5.47
CA THR A 32 -21.41 14.32 6.72
C THR A 32 -21.27 15.83 6.56
N PRO A 33 -21.40 16.63 7.62
CA PRO A 33 -21.15 18.06 7.58
C PRO A 33 -19.66 18.42 7.66
N TYR A 34 -18.76 17.48 7.40
CA TYR A 34 -17.33 17.68 7.55
C TYR A 34 -16.59 17.70 6.21
N SER A 35 -15.43 18.33 6.23
CA SER A 35 -14.40 18.20 5.21
C SER A 35 -13.08 17.83 5.88
N VAL A 36 -12.22 17.16 5.12
CA VAL A 36 -10.88 16.79 5.53
C VAL A 36 -9.84 17.41 4.61
N SER A 37 -8.75 17.86 5.19
CA SER A 37 -7.58 18.32 4.45
C SER A 37 -6.31 17.87 5.15
N VAL A 38 -5.25 17.63 4.37
CA VAL A 38 -3.91 17.31 4.91
C VAL A 38 -2.98 18.47 4.60
N THR A 39 -2.39 19.03 5.63
CA THR A 39 -1.41 20.10 5.52
C THR A 39 -0.05 19.62 6.01
N ASN A 40 1.01 20.01 5.33
CA ASN A 40 2.36 19.79 5.81
C ASN A 40 2.74 20.94 6.75
N VAL A 41 3.04 20.60 7.99
CA VAL A 41 3.62 21.53 8.95
C VAL A 41 5.13 21.52 8.78
N PRO A 42 5.76 22.65 8.42
CA PRO A 42 7.18 22.71 8.18
C PRO A 42 7.98 22.43 9.46
N LYS A 43 9.25 22.08 9.29
CA LYS A 43 10.18 21.89 10.40
C LYS A 43 10.32 23.19 11.17
N ASP A 44 10.16 23.11 12.49
CA ASP A 44 10.52 24.20 13.40
C ASP A 44 11.97 24.01 13.84
N THR A 45 12.86 24.89 13.37
CA THR A 45 14.28 24.81 13.68
C THR A 45 14.60 25.34 15.06
N VAL A 46 13.75 26.20 15.63
CA VAL A 46 13.93 26.79 16.96
C VAL A 46 13.61 25.76 18.05
N ASN A 47 12.47 25.07 17.90
CA ASN A 47 12.03 24.08 18.87
C ASN A 47 12.43 22.64 18.51
N HIS A 48 13.25 22.47 17.47
CA HIS A 48 13.71 21.16 16.96
C HIS A 48 12.58 20.19 16.62
N VAL A 49 11.40 20.69 16.23
CA VAL A 49 10.26 19.87 15.81
C VAL A 49 10.42 19.50 14.33
N PRO A 50 10.47 18.20 13.96
CA PRO A 50 10.56 17.80 12.57
C PRO A 50 9.26 18.15 11.81
N SER A 51 9.34 18.30 10.50
CA SER A 51 8.15 18.47 9.67
C SER A 51 7.21 17.26 9.79
N PHE A 52 5.92 17.51 9.81
CA PHE A 52 4.91 16.46 9.88
C PHE A 52 3.65 16.82 9.10
N ASN A 53 2.86 15.83 8.77
CA ASN A 53 1.55 16.05 8.18
C ASN A 53 0.49 16.17 9.26
N ARG A 54 -0.41 17.12 9.09
CA ARG A 54 -1.55 17.39 9.95
C ARG A 54 -2.82 17.15 9.17
N LEU A 55 -3.71 16.32 9.67
CA LEU A 55 -5.07 16.21 9.16
C LEU A 55 -5.95 17.22 9.90
N VAL A 56 -6.64 18.05 9.13
CA VAL A 56 -7.61 19.00 9.64
C VAL A 56 -9.01 18.55 9.25
N VAL A 57 -9.84 18.27 10.23
CA VAL A 57 -11.26 17.93 10.07
C VAL A 57 -12.04 19.18 10.39
N ARG A 58 -12.76 19.73 9.42
CA ARG A 58 -13.47 21.00 9.58
C ARG A 58 -14.97 20.80 9.42
N HIS A 59 -15.74 21.28 10.37
CA HIS A 59 -17.19 21.30 10.26
C HIS A 59 -17.62 22.45 9.33
N LEU A 60 -18.28 22.13 8.22
CA LEU A 60 -18.57 23.07 7.14
C LEU A 60 -19.52 24.19 7.56
N LYS A 61 -20.51 23.89 8.41
CA LYS A 61 -21.50 24.89 8.85
C LYS A 61 -20.98 25.76 9.99
N ILE A 62 -20.47 25.14 11.05
CA ILE A 62 -20.08 25.81 12.30
C ILE A 62 -18.66 26.41 12.20
N GLY A 63 -17.80 25.84 11.35
CA GLY A 63 -16.44 26.31 11.15
C GLY A 63 -15.43 25.78 12.19
N THR A 64 -15.87 24.99 13.18
CA THR A 64 -14.95 24.34 14.14
C THR A 64 -14.02 23.37 13.41
N ALA A 65 -12.78 23.28 13.86
CA ALA A 65 -11.79 22.40 13.29
C ALA A 65 -11.15 21.50 14.35
N PHE A 66 -11.03 20.23 14.04
CA PHE A 66 -10.27 19.23 14.81
C PHE A 66 -8.99 18.94 14.07
N GLN A 67 -7.90 18.72 14.79
CA GLN A 67 -6.60 18.50 14.19
C GLN A 67 -5.99 17.19 14.71
N ILE A 68 -5.40 16.43 13.79
CA ILE A 68 -4.65 15.22 14.10
C ILE A 68 -3.24 15.42 13.58
N ASP A 69 -2.28 15.56 14.48
CA ASP A 69 -0.88 15.79 14.16
C ASP A 69 -0.15 14.48 13.88
N SER A 70 0.93 14.60 13.09
CA SER A 70 1.83 13.50 12.75
C SER A 70 1.12 12.32 12.06
N ILE A 71 0.14 12.65 11.22
CA ILE A 71 -0.59 11.64 10.47
C ILE A 71 0.26 11.08 9.32
N GLY A 72 0.19 9.77 9.13
CA GLY A 72 0.70 9.08 7.96
C GLY A 72 -0.43 8.79 6.97
N TYR A 73 -0.59 7.50 6.65
CA TYR A 73 -1.71 7.01 5.85
C TYR A 73 -3.00 6.99 6.66
N TYR A 74 -4.14 7.28 6.01
CA TYR A 74 -5.45 7.22 6.66
C TYR A 74 -6.54 6.79 5.69
N THR A 75 -7.62 6.24 6.24
CA THR A 75 -8.84 5.88 5.51
C THR A 75 -10.07 6.24 6.33
N LEU A 76 -11.07 6.81 5.66
CA LEU A 76 -12.38 7.06 6.25
C LEU A 76 -13.28 5.84 6.05
N TYR A 77 -14.08 5.51 7.06
CA TYR A 77 -15.04 4.42 7.01
C TYR A 77 -16.34 4.80 7.73
N ASN A 78 -17.33 3.91 7.73
CA ASN A 78 -18.65 4.19 8.31
C ASN A 78 -19.25 5.48 7.72
N GLU A 79 -19.36 5.52 6.38
CA GLU A 79 -19.85 6.69 5.63
C GLU A 79 -19.11 8.00 5.97
N GLY A 80 -17.82 7.91 6.27
CA GLY A 80 -16.99 9.06 6.61
C GLY A 80 -17.11 9.57 8.05
N ARG A 81 -17.91 8.91 8.90
CA ARG A 81 -18.09 9.29 10.31
C ARG A 81 -16.93 8.84 11.19
N SER A 82 -16.13 7.92 10.71
CA SER A 82 -15.01 7.33 11.44
C SER A 82 -13.74 7.33 10.61
N ILE A 83 -12.61 7.30 11.30
CA ILE A 83 -11.28 7.31 10.68
C ILE A 83 -10.39 6.25 11.31
N ILE A 84 -9.57 5.62 10.48
CA ILE A 84 -8.42 4.82 10.88
C ILE A 84 -7.18 5.45 10.26
N PHE A 85 -6.11 5.57 11.01
CA PHE A 85 -4.90 6.25 10.54
C PHE A 85 -3.64 5.78 11.26
N VAL A 86 -2.52 5.93 10.58
CA VAL A 86 -1.19 5.74 11.15
C VAL A 86 -0.74 7.05 11.79
N ARG A 87 -0.46 7.05 13.07
CA ARG A 87 0.17 8.16 13.79
C ARG A 87 1.67 7.93 13.88
N ARG A 88 2.44 8.87 13.35
CA ARG A 88 3.91 8.84 13.44
C ARG A 88 4.36 9.40 14.78
N GLN A 89 5.20 8.66 15.49
CA GLN A 89 5.71 9.05 16.80
C GLN A 89 7.24 8.91 16.83
N ALA A 90 7.89 9.57 17.79
CA ALA A 90 9.35 9.51 17.93
C ALA A 90 9.87 8.09 18.21
N LYS A 91 9.11 7.28 18.94
CA LYS A 91 9.46 5.90 19.35
C LYS A 91 8.87 4.80 18.45
N GLY A 92 8.09 5.16 17.44
CA GLY A 92 7.44 4.19 16.57
C GLY A 92 6.09 4.69 16.08
N ASN A 93 5.50 4.00 15.11
CA ASN A 93 4.20 4.37 14.58
C ASN A 93 3.09 3.61 15.29
N ALA A 94 1.94 4.25 15.43
CA ALA A 94 0.75 3.65 16.00
C ALA A 94 -0.36 3.59 14.96
N LEU A 95 -1.14 2.52 14.92
CA LEU A 95 -2.38 2.43 14.18
C LEU A 95 -3.52 2.81 15.12
N CYS A 96 -4.21 3.90 14.80
CA CYS A 96 -5.25 4.50 15.61
C CYS A 96 -6.57 4.55 14.83
N TYR A 97 -7.68 4.43 15.53
CA TYR A 97 -9.01 4.54 14.92
C TYR A 97 -10.03 5.16 15.88
N GLY A 98 -11.14 5.61 15.36
CA GLY A 98 -12.22 6.18 16.15
C GLY A 98 -13.17 7.08 15.34
N PRO A 99 -14.07 7.80 16.02
CA PRO A 99 -14.89 8.83 15.38
C PRO A 99 -14.01 9.89 14.69
N LEU A 100 -14.52 10.49 13.63
CA LEU A 100 -13.78 11.49 12.84
C LEU A 100 -13.29 12.67 13.70
N THR A 101 -14.02 13.00 14.75
CA THR A 101 -13.71 14.09 15.69
C THR A 101 -13.07 13.63 17.01
N GLY A 102 -12.73 12.34 17.13
CA GLY A 102 -12.18 11.72 18.35
C GLY A 102 -13.26 11.33 19.38
N PRO A 103 -12.89 10.69 20.46
CA PRO A 103 -11.54 10.23 20.83
C PRO A 103 -11.05 9.04 19.97
N TYR A 104 -9.71 8.86 19.92
CA TYR A 104 -9.09 7.79 19.15
C TYR A 104 -8.52 6.70 20.03
N GLN A 105 -8.71 5.45 19.61
CA GLN A 105 -8.14 4.26 20.24
C GLN A 105 -6.92 3.82 19.46
N THR A 106 -5.93 3.22 20.12
CA THR A 106 -4.76 2.62 19.51
C THR A 106 -4.96 1.11 19.46
N ILE A 107 -4.95 0.55 18.25
CA ILE A 107 -5.09 -0.90 18.04
C ILE A 107 -3.73 -1.59 17.92
N TYR A 108 -2.71 -0.86 17.47
CA TYR A 108 -1.35 -1.35 17.35
C TYR A 108 -0.34 -0.25 17.64
N GLN A 109 0.72 -0.60 18.36
CA GLN A 109 1.85 0.28 18.65
C GLN A 109 3.15 -0.43 18.27
N SER A 110 3.89 0.12 17.32
CA SER A 110 5.21 -0.37 16.96
C SER A 110 6.27 0.12 17.95
N ALA A 111 7.18 -0.77 18.32
CA ALA A 111 8.38 -0.40 19.07
C ALA A 111 9.50 0.19 18.18
N VAL A 112 9.37 0.08 16.86
CA VAL A 112 10.39 0.48 15.88
C VAL A 112 9.94 1.72 15.12
N LYS A 113 10.85 2.68 14.92
CA LYS A 113 10.61 4.03 14.37
C LYS A 113 9.91 4.10 13.00
N LYS A 114 9.76 3.03 12.27
CA LYS A 114 9.41 3.08 10.84
C LYS A 114 8.11 2.39 10.45
N GLU A 115 7.23 1.99 11.39
CA GLU A 115 6.15 1.08 10.98
C GLU A 115 4.92 1.10 11.89
N PRO A 116 3.74 0.76 11.42
CA PRO A 116 3.32 0.51 10.03
C PRO A 116 3.30 1.80 9.19
N VAL A 117 3.45 1.67 7.86
CA VAL A 117 3.42 2.82 6.93
C VAL A 117 2.04 2.98 6.30
N SER A 118 1.40 1.85 5.98
CA SER A 118 0.07 1.79 5.37
C SER A 118 -0.67 0.55 5.88
N PHE A 119 -1.94 0.48 5.60
CA PHE A 119 -2.81 -0.64 5.94
C PHE A 119 -3.90 -0.79 4.89
N SER A 120 -4.51 -1.97 4.79
CA SER A 120 -5.74 -2.23 4.07
C SER A 120 -6.90 -2.37 5.05
N LEU A 121 -8.09 -1.90 4.70
CA LEU A 121 -9.30 -2.01 5.53
C LEU A 121 -10.48 -2.43 4.68
N ASP A 122 -11.11 -3.56 5.03
CA ASP A 122 -12.45 -3.88 4.59
C ASP A 122 -13.47 -3.15 5.46
N THR A 123 -14.13 -2.16 4.86
CA THR A 123 -15.09 -1.31 5.57
C THR A 123 -16.40 -2.02 5.92
N LYS A 124 -16.73 -3.15 5.25
CA LYS A 124 -17.94 -3.94 5.54
C LYS A 124 -17.72 -4.87 6.72
N LEU A 125 -16.59 -5.56 6.73
CA LEU A 125 -16.22 -6.48 7.80
C LEU A 125 -15.63 -5.77 9.01
N MET A 126 -15.10 -4.57 8.82
CA MET A 126 -14.36 -3.80 9.83
C MET A 126 -13.10 -4.54 10.28
N THR A 127 -12.48 -5.25 9.36
CA THR A 127 -11.21 -5.95 9.52
C THR A 127 -10.20 -5.42 8.52
N GLY A 128 -8.94 -5.56 8.82
CA GLY A 128 -7.90 -5.12 7.93
C GLY A 128 -6.57 -5.79 8.21
N GLU A 129 -5.59 -5.42 7.40
CA GLU A 129 -4.24 -5.95 7.48
C GLU A 129 -3.20 -4.86 7.26
N PHE A 130 -2.02 -5.10 7.75
CA PHE A 130 -0.82 -4.34 7.39
C PHE A 130 0.42 -5.21 7.50
N SER A 131 1.44 -4.84 6.74
CA SER A 131 2.74 -5.50 6.79
C SER A 131 3.82 -4.59 7.36
N ILE A 132 4.82 -5.21 7.93
CA ILE A 132 6.03 -4.56 8.43
C ILE A 132 7.21 -5.07 7.64
N LYS A 133 7.79 -4.23 6.76
CA LYS A 133 8.96 -4.53 5.91
C LYS A 133 8.85 -5.86 5.15
N ASP A 134 7.65 -6.21 4.72
CA ASP A 134 7.41 -7.49 4.05
C ASP A 134 7.91 -8.72 4.84
N SER A 135 8.00 -8.57 6.17
CA SER A 135 8.49 -9.61 7.07
C SER A 135 7.47 -10.07 8.08
N LEU A 136 6.62 -9.17 8.53
CA LEU A 136 5.57 -9.44 9.50
C LEU A 136 4.24 -9.00 8.91
N TRP A 137 3.23 -9.84 8.97
CA TRP A 137 1.86 -9.51 8.60
C TRP A 137 0.97 -9.58 9.82
N TYR A 138 0.21 -8.51 10.01
CA TYR A 138 -0.76 -8.39 11.07
C TYR A 138 -2.14 -8.28 10.48
N ASN A 139 -3.11 -8.92 11.10
CA ASN A 139 -4.51 -8.62 10.90
C ASN A 139 -5.04 -7.81 12.10
N PHE A 140 -6.09 -7.05 11.87
CA PHE A 140 -6.76 -6.34 12.93
C PHE A 140 -8.29 -6.37 12.73
N SER A 141 -9.01 -6.28 13.84
CA SER A 141 -10.46 -6.14 13.85
C SER A 141 -10.88 -4.94 14.68
N LEU A 142 -11.49 -3.94 14.03
CA LEU A 142 -11.98 -2.76 14.71
C LEU A 142 -13.17 -3.08 15.63
N LYS A 143 -13.99 -4.09 15.27
CA LYS A 143 -15.11 -4.54 16.11
C LYS A 143 -14.65 -5.20 17.40
N LYS A 144 -13.61 -6.03 17.31
CA LYS A 144 -13.08 -6.78 18.45
C LYS A 144 -11.98 -6.03 19.18
N ASN A 145 -11.46 -4.94 18.61
CA ASN A 145 -10.28 -4.20 19.07
C ASN A 145 -9.07 -5.13 19.26
N THR A 146 -8.82 -6.01 18.29
CA THR A 146 -7.71 -6.96 18.31
C THR A 146 -6.77 -6.70 17.14
N CYS A 147 -5.49 -6.99 17.37
CA CYS A 147 -4.46 -6.97 16.35
C CYS A 147 -3.51 -8.15 16.57
N ASP A 148 -3.52 -9.09 15.65
CA ASP A 148 -2.84 -10.37 15.79
C ASP A 148 -1.76 -10.52 14.70
N LEU A 149 -0.60 -11.07 15.10
CA LEU A 149 0.45 -11.45 14.16
C LEU A 149 0.02 -12.73 13.44
N VAL A 150 -0.12 -12.64 12.12
CA VAL A 150 -0.55 -13.77 11.27
C VAL A 150 0.63 -14.50 10.65
N PHE A 151 1.68 -13.75 10.30
CA PHE A 151 2.84 -14.28 9.60
C PHE A 151 4.12 -13.61 10.08
N ASP A 152 5.10 -14.42 10.47
CA ASP A 152 6.48 -13.99 10.69
C ASP A 152 7.39 -14.67 9.65
N ARG A 153 8.05 -13.86 8.84
CA ARG A 153 8.99 -14.31 7.82
C ARG A 153 10.10 -15.22 8.38
N LYS A 154 10.46 -15.03 9.64
CA LYS A 154 11.49 -15.83 10.30
C LYS A 154 11.05 -17.26 10.60
N GLU A 155 9.74 -17.46 10.78
CA GLU A 155 9.17 -18.78 11.06
C GLU A 155 8.94 -19.61 9.79
N VAL A 156 9.02 -18.99 8.61
CA VAL A 156 8.74 -19.65 7.33
C VAL A 156 10.01 -20.00 6.60
N ILE A 157 10.18 -21.27 6.32
CA ILE A 157 11.25 -21.78 5.48
C ILE A 157 10.88 -21.51 4.03
N LEU A 158 11.49 -20.51 3.40
CA LEU A 158 11.38 -20.31 1.96
C LEU A 158 12.33 -21.24 1.21
N PRO A 159 12.04 -21.55 -0.07
CA PRO A 159 12.99 -22.25 -0.93
C PRO A 159 14.36 -21.55 -0.96
N ALA A 160 15.42 -22.35 -1.01
CA ALA A 160 16.78 -21.83 -1.00
C ALA A 160 17.00 -20.80 -2.12
N GLY A 161 17.68 -19.71 -1.81
CA GLY A 161 17.98 -18.64 -2.76
C GLY A 161 16.79 -17.77 -3.16
N MET A 162 15.65 -17.88 -2.48
CA MET A 162 14.48 -17.04 -2.74
C MET A 162 14.22 -16.05 -1.59
N GLU A 163 13.72 -14.89 -1.97
CA GLU A 163 13.21 -13.89 -1.04
C GLU A 163 11.77 -13.50 -1.39
N LEU A 164 11.04 -13.01 -0.39
CA LEU A 164 9.67 -12.56 -0.56
C LEU A 164 9.65 -11.24 -1.33
N ALA A 165 8.96 -11.24 -2.48
CA ALA A 165 8.76 -10.03 -3.28
C ALA A 165 7.45 -9.32 -2.92
N ARG A 166 6.39 -10.11 -2.72
CA ARG A 166 5.07 -9.61 -2.38
C ARG A 166 4.30 -10.67 -1.60
N ALA A 167 3.44 -10.24 -0.69
CA ALA A 167 2.46 -11.10 -0.07
C ALA A 167 1.12 -10.38 0.07
N THR A 168 0.05 -11.15 0.05
CA THR A 168 -1.32 -10.66 0.23
C THR A 168 -2.06 -11.68 1.08
N LEU A 169 -2.65 -11.21 2.18
CA LEU A 169 -3.46 -12.05 3.04
C LEU A 169 -4.85 -12.24 2.42
N SER A 170 -5.37 -13.47 2.50
CA SER A 170 -6.72 -13.78 2.05
C SER A 170 -7.76 -13.10 2.95
N HIS A 171 -8.96 -12.92 2.42
CA HIS A 171 -10.08 -12.29 3.14
C HIS A 171 -10.48 -13.09 4.39
N SER A 172 -10.43 -14.42 4.30
CA SER A 172 -10.67 -15.33 5.44
C SER A 172 -9.52 -15.36 6.45
N GLN A 173 -8.38 -14.72 6.12
CA GLN A 173 -7.15 -14.70 6.92
C GLN A 173 -6.50 -16.09 7.15
N LYS A 174 -6.92 -17.10 6.37
CA LYS A 174 -6.40 -18.47 6.47
C LYS A 174 -5.18 -18.70 5.58
N PHE A 175 -5.03 -17.90 4.54
CA PHE A 175 -4.00 -18.07 3.51
C PHE A 175 -3.27 -16.76 3.24
N LEU A 176 -1.97 -16.86 3.02
CA LEU A 176 -1.14 -15.77 2.52
C LEU A 176 -0.60 -16.17 1.14
N THR A 177 -1.04 -15.47 0.10
CA THR A 177 -0.48 -15.63 -1.25
C THR A 177 0.83 -14.88 -1.33
N MET A 178 1.90 -15.55 -1.74
CA MET A 178 3.25 -14.99 -1.79
C MET A 178 3.83 -15.11 -3.19
N GLU A 179 4.47 -14.05 -3.66
CA GLU A 179 5.33 -14.04 -4.83
C GLU A 179 6.78 -14.04 -4.36
N LEU A 180 7.57 -15.01 -4.80
CA LEU A 180 8.98 -15.11 -4.45
C LEU A 180 9.84 -14.72 -5.64
N ARG A 181 10.97 -14.09 -5.36
CA ARG A 181 11.99 -13.77 -6.36
C ARG A 181 13.35 -14.31 -5.94
N PRO A 182 14.28 -14.57 -6.87
CA PRO A 182 15.65 -14.92 -6.51
C PRO A 182 16.26 -13.83 -5.63
N TYR A 183 16.95 -14.26 -4.57
CA TYR A 183 17.71 -13.35 -3.72
C TYR A 183 18.77 -12.64 -4.56
N GLN A 184 18.73 -11.31 -4.55
CA GLN A 184 19.77 -10.49 -5.16
C GLN A 184 20.59 -9.86 -4.03
N GLU A 185 21.86 -10.19 -4.00
CA GLU A 185 22.78 -9.51 -3.09
C GLU A 185 22.75 -8.01 -3.40
N LYS A 186 22.42 -7.21 -2.40
CA LYS A 186 22.42 -5.76 -2.56
C LYS A 186 23.87 -5.32 -2.77
N VAL A 187 24.25 -5.11 -4.02
CA VAL A 187 25.49 -4.43 -4.33
C VAL A 187 25.40 -3.04 -3.71
N ASN A 188 26.25 -2.78 -2.71
CA ASN A 188 26.36 -1.47 -2.09
C ASN A 188 26.73 -0.47 -3.19
N LYS A 189 25.79 0.37 -3.59
CA LYS A 189 25.99 1.47 -4.56
C LYS A 189 26.90 2.59 -4.03
N ASP A 190 27.43 2.45 -2.82
CA ASP A 190 28.34 3.45 -2.22
C ASP A 190 29.77 3.40 -2.74
N LYS A 191 30.15 2.39 -3.54
CA LYS A 191 31.31 2.50 -4.41
C LYS A 191 30.83 3.18 -5.68
N LYS A 192 30.97 4.50 -5.74
CA LYS A 192 31.11 5.23 -7.01
C LYS A 192 32.34 4.67 -7.72
N GLU A 193 32.18 3.55 -8.40
CA GLU A 193 32.96 3.30 -9.59
C GLU A 193 32.56 4.42 -10.53
N GLU A 194 33.53 5.22 -10.99
CA GLU A 194 33.34 6.18 -12.06
C GLU A 194 32.64 5.39 -13.18
N GLU A 195 31.34 5.65 -13.35
CA GLU A 195 30.61 5.14 -14.50
C GLU A 195 31.35 5.68 -15.74
N VAL A 196 32.21 4.86 -16.30
CA VAL A 196 32.60 5.01 -17.70
C VAL A 196 31.26 4.99 -18.43
N LYS A 197 30.77 6.17 -18.82
CA LYS A 197 29.56 6.28 -19.64
C LYS A 197 29.77 5.32 -20.78
N PRO A 198 28.94 4.27 -20.92
CA PRO A 198 29.07 3.40 -22.06
C PRO A 198 28.96 4.31 -23.28
N ASP A 199 29.98 4.28 -24.09
CA ASP A 199 29.96 4.87 -25.42
C ASP A 199 28.61 4.46 -26.00
N LYS A 200 27.92 5.36 -26.74
CA LYS A 200 26.61 5.08 -27.33
C LYS A 200 26.77 3.94 -28.32
N SER A 201 27.02 2.74 -27.80
CA SER A 201 27.07 1.51 -28.54
C SER A 201 25.67 1.24 -29.07
N PHE A 202 25.59 0.98 -30.34
CA PHE A 202 24.37 0.56 -31.01
C PHE A 202 23.69 -0.53 -30.17
N GLU A 203 22.45 -0.30 -29.74
CA GLU A 203 21.61 -1.36 -29.22
C GLU A 203 21.29 -2.31 -30.38
N LEU A 204 22.01 -3.42 -30.43
CA LEU A 204 21.73 -4.49 -31.40
C LEU A 204 20.64 -5.39 -30.82
N GLU A 205 19.43 -5.24 -31.31
CA GLU A 205 18.34 -6.15 -31.01
C GLU A 205 18.37 -7.32 -32.01
N LEU A 206 18.65 -8.53 -31.51
CA LEU A 206 18.61 -9.75 -32.28
C LEU A 206 17.25 -10.42 -32.13
N TRP A 207 16.48 -10.42 -33.21
CA TRP A 207 15.18 -11.08 -33.28
C TRP A 207 15.35 -12.42 -34.01
N LYS A 208 14.77 -13.50 -33.46
CA LYS A 208 14.75 -14.80 -34.10
C LYS A 208 13.35 -15.09 -34.59
N TRP A 209 13.27 -15.78 -35.72
CA TRP A 209 12.00 -16.18 -36.34
C TRP A 209 11.21 -17.18 -35.49
N ASP A 210 11.89 -17.90 -34.57
CA ASP A 210 11.37 -18.91 -33.68
C ASP A 210 11.13 -18.34 -32.24
N ASP A 211 11.17 -17.02 -32.08
CA ASP A 211 10.84 -16.38 -30.79
C ASP A 211 9.36 -16.64 -30.46
N GLU A 212 9.10 -17.08 -29.23
CA GLU A 212 7.76 -17.37 -28.71
C GLU A 212 6.82 -16.15 -28.68
N ILE A 213 7.36 -14.96 -28.80
CA ILE A 213 6.62 -13.68 -28.71
C ILE A 213 7.01 -12.80 -29.88
N SER A 214 6.01 -12.27 -30.61
CA SER A 214 6.25 -11.38 -31.74
C SER A 214 7.08 -10.15 -31.39
N GLN A 215 7.86 -9.63 -32.32
CA GLN A 215 8.74 -8.46 -32.14
C GLN A 215 7.97 -7.23 -31.64
N SER A 216 6.79 -6.98 -32.17
CA SER A 216 5.94 -5.88 -31.76
C SER A 216 5.56 -5.98 -30.29
N ARG A 217 5.29 -7.17 -29.81
CA ARG A 217 4.91 -7.44 -28.42
C ARG A 217 6.10 -7.40 -27.46
N GLN A 218 7.26 -7.83 -27.91
CA GLN A 218 8.51 -7.72 -27.15
C GLN A 218 8.92 -6.25 -26.97
N SER A 219 8.84 -5.43 -28.02
CA SER A 219 9.16 -3.99 -27.93
C SER A 219 8.15 -3.20 -27.08
N TYR A 220 6.87 -3.57 -27.11
CA TYR A 220 5.85 -3.00 -26.21
C TYR A 220 6.04 -3.44 -24.75
N GLY A 221 6.55 -4.64 -24.55
CA GLY A 221 6.81 -5.24 -23.23
C GLY A 221 8.16 -4.87 -22.61
N SER A 222 9.10 -4.29 -23.37
CA SER A 222 10.46 -3.99 -22.94
C SER A 222 10.53 -2.90 -21.85
N GLY A 223 9.45 -2.13 -21.65
CA GLY A 223 9.31 -1.18 -20.54
C GLY A 223 9.09 -1.81 -19.14
N GLY A 224 9.43 -3.06 -18.94
CA GLY A 224 9.31 -3.76 -17.68
C GLY A 224 8.71 -5.14 -17.82
N GLY A 225 9.41 -6.02 -18.50
CA GLY A 225 9.09 -7.45 -18.47
C GLY A 225 8.96 -7.88 -17.01
N ARG A 226 7.73 -7.95 -16.49
CA ARG A 226 7.49 -8.47 -15.16
C ARG A 226 8.08 -9.86 -15.12
N ARG A 227 9.23 -10.01 -14.49
CA ARG A 227 9.80 -11.33 -14.25
C ARG A 227 8.70 -12.16 -13.64
N LYS A 228 8.28 -13.19 -14.35
CA LYS A 228 7.28 -14.12 -13.85
C LYS A 228 7.83 -14.74 -12.58
N MET A 229 7.16 -14.48 -11.47
CA MET A 229 7.60 -14.96 -10.17
C MET A 229 6.74 -16.15 -9.76
N PRO A 230 7.35 -17.21 -9.21
CA PRO A 230 6.58 -18.32 -8.68
C PRO A 230 5.66 -17.85 -7.56
N LYS A 231 4.44 -18.35 -7.56
CA LYS A 231 3.44 -18.03 -6.55
C LYS A 231 3.29 -19.18 -5.56
N TYR A 232 3.34 -18.85 -4.32
CA TYR A 232 3.19 -19.77 -3.19
C TYR A 232 1.98 -19.39 -2.38
N VAL A 233 1.37 -20.37 -1.74
CA VAL A 233 0.33 -20.17 -0.74
C VAL A 233 0.88 -20.69 0.60
N TYR A 234 0.86 -19.83 1.59
CA TYR A 234 1.17 -20.16 2.97
C TYR A 234 -0.13 -20.33 3.76
N HIS A 235 -0.30 -21.49 4.37
CA HIS A 235 -1.43 -21.80 5.23
C HIS A 235 -1.12 -21.32 6.65
N VAL A 236 -1.89 -20.37 7.14
CA VAL A 236 -1.67 -19.74 8.46
C VAL A 236 -1.77 -20.76 9.59
N ASP A 237 -2.77 -21.63 9.56
CA ASP A 237 -3.03 -22.60 10.63
C ASP A 237 -1.97 -23.69 10.70
N THR A 238 -1.55 -24.22 9.54
CA THR A 238 -0.61 -25.35 9.47
C THR A 238 0.84 -24.91 9.30
N LYS A 239 1.07 -23.61 9.08
CA LYS A 239 2.39 -22.99 8.79
C LYS A 239 3.12 -23.63 7.60
N LYS A 240 2.37 -24.21 6.65
CA LYS A 240 2.92 -24.85 5.45
C LYS A 240 2.91 -23.91 4.26
N CYS A 241 4.01 -23.89 3.52
CA CYS A 241 4.15 -23.15 2.28
C CYS A 241 4.12 -24.13 1.09
N VAL A 242 3.23 -23.88 0.14
CA VAL A 242 3.01 -24.74 -1.02
C VAL A 242 3.20 -23.93 -2.29
N LEU A 243 3.99 -24.45 -3.25
CA LEU A 243 4.07 -23.89 -4.59
C LEU A 243 2.75 -24.12 -5.32
N VAL A 244 2.14 -23.04 -5.78
CA VAL A 244 0.84 -23.10 -6.49
C VAL A 244 1.05 -22.84 -7.98
N ALA A 245 1.77 -21.79 -8.35
CA ALA A 245 2.04 -21.47 -9.75
C ALA A 245 3.56 -21.31 -9.98
N PRO A 246 4.16 -22.18 -10.81
CA PRO A 246 5.54 -22.02 -11.22
C PRO A 246 5.72 -20.80 -12.14
N PRO A 247 6.96 -20.32 -12.37
CA PRO A 247 7.20 -19.06 -13.11
C PRO A 247 6.69 -19.03 -14.55
N HIS A 248 6.53 -20.19 -15.20
CA HIS A 248 6.02 -20.29 -16.57
C HIS A 248 4.49 -20.19 -16.67
N MET A 249 3.77 -20.32 -15.56
CA MET A 249 2.33 -20.12 -15.50
C MET A 249 2.00 -18.63 -15.49
N ASP A 250 1.30 -18.16 -16.49
CA ASP A 250 1.09 -16.74 -16.70
C ASP A 250 0.05 -16.13 -15.76
N GLN A 251 -0.98 -16.88 -15.44
CA GLN A 251 -2.10 -16.36 -14.68
C GLN A 251 -2.53 -17.35 -13.59
N MET A 252 -2.83 -16.79 -12.44
CA MET A 252 -3.46 -17.51 -11.35
C MET A 252 -4.75 -16.75 -10.99
N TYR A 253 -5.87 -17.42 -11.17
CA TYR A 253 -7.18 -16.91 -10.80
C TYR A 253 -7.55 -17.45 -9.42
N GLN A 254 -7.66 -16.54 -8.49
CA GLN A 254 -8.16 -16.86 -7.16
C GLN A 254 -9.63 -16.45 -7.12
N PRO A 255 -10.53 -17.34 -6.76
CA PRO A 255 -11.94 -16.99 -6.57
C PRO A 255 -12.08 -15.87 -5.53
N ASP A 256 -13.08 -15.01 -5.69
CA ASP A 256 -13.33 -13.87 -4.78
C ASP A 256 -13.70 -14.29 -3.35
N CYS A 257 -13.95 -15.57 -3.13
CA CYS A 257 -14.21 -16.12 -1.80
C CYS A 257 -13.10 -17.07 -1.38
N ASP A 258 -12.51 -16.79 -0.23
CA ASP A 258 -11.37 -17.49 0.35
C ASP A 258 -11.67 -18.87 0.92
N GLU A 259 -12.89 -19.36 0.72
CA GLU A 259 -13.31 -20.68 1.23
C GLU A 259 -12.99 -21.83 0.27
N TYR A 260 -12.56 -21.51 -0.96
CA TYR A 260 -12.21 -22.53 -1.93
C TYR A 260 -10.83 -23.11 -1.67
N SER A 261 -10.76 -24.43 -1.63
CA SER A 261 -9.50 -25.19 -1.56
C SER A 261 -8.78 -25.30 -2.91
N HIS A 262 -9.28 -24.64 -3.96
CA HIS A 262 -8.80 -24.76 -5.33
C HIS A 262 -8.51 -23.38 -5.93
N VAL A 263 -7.49 -23.32 -6.77
CA VAL A 263 -7.17 -22.16 -7.61
C VAL A 263 -7.13 -22.60 -9.07
N ILE A 264 -7.46 -21.72 -9.99
CA ILE A 264 -7.31 -21.95 -11.42
C ILE A 264 -5.99 -21.35 -11.86
N ILE A 265 -5.16 -22.15 -12.51
CA ILE A 265 -3.89 -21.73 -13.07
C ILE A 265 -4.00 -21.89 -14.60
N ALA A 266 -3.69 -20.83 -15.32
CA ALA A 266 -3.63 -20.88 -16.78
C ALA A 266 -2.18 -20.88 -17.24
N ASP A 267 -1.86 -21.81 -18.14
CA ASP A 267 -0.61 -21.84 -18.89
C ASP A 267 -0.89 -21.40 -20.32
N GLU A 268 -0.51 -20.18 -20.64
CA GLU A 268 -0.66 -19.61 -21.99
C GLU A 268 0.51 -19.94 -22.92
N THR A 269 1.57 -20.56 -22.39
CA THR A 269 2.79 -20.87 -23.15
C THR A 269 2.52 -21.58 -24.49
N PRO A 270 1.64 -22.60 -24.55
CA PRO A 270 1.35 -23.29 -25.83
C PRO A 270 0.66 -22.41 -26.87
N TYR A 271 0.05 -21.30 -26.46
CA TYR A 271 -0.78 -20.46 -27.35
C TYR A 271 -0.14 -19.10 -27.65
N ARG A 272 1.04 -18.80 -27.11
CA ARG A 272 1.68 -17.49 -27.25
C ARG A 272 2.01 -17.14 -28.71
N ALA A 273 2.34 -18.13 -29.51
CA ALA A 273 2.61 -17.94 -30.94
C ALA A 273 1.36 -17.54 -31.75
N PHE A 274 0.16 -17.70 -31.19
CA PHE A 274 -1.13 -17.45 -31.85
C PHE A 274 -1.86 -16.23 -31.34
N THR A 275 -1.28 -15.49 -30.38
CA THR A 275 -1.92 -14.33 -29.76
C THR A 275 -1.37 -13.01 -30.30
N ASP A 276 -1.42 -12.82 -31.62
CA ASP A 276 -1.12 -11.53 -32.25
C ASP A 276 -2.29 -10.56 -32.16
#